data_a734fc46f82f71c52d7bd3c159784e38
#
_entry.id   a734fc46f82f71c52d7bd3c159784e38
#
_cell.length_a   1.000
_cell.length_b   1.000
_cell.length_c   1.000
_cell.angle_alpha   90.00
_cell.angle_beta   90.00
_cell.angle_gamma   90.00
#
_symmetry.space_group_name_H-M   'P 1'
#
loop_
_entity.id
_entity.type
_entity.pdbx_description
1 polymer ?
#
loop_
_entity_poly.entity_id
_entity_poly.type
_entity_poly.pdbx_seq_one_letter_code
_entity_poly.pdbx_strand_id
1 'polypeptide(L)'
;MGIQVNLRQAENKVYLAAQSALDYHVTRSSWIGDYNDPNTFLDMFMTQNGNNRTGWANADYDRLIRLANATTDPAKRNGLFRSAETILIVDQLPIFPLFFYVGINIYRPERIGGIHPNILDIHPISAIYSKENPAAKK
;
A
#
# COMPACT_ATOMS: atom_id res chain seq x y z
N MET A 1 23.17 -9.67 -18.79
CA MET A 1 23.70 -8.68 -17.82
C MET A 1 24.34 -9.46 -16.68
N GLY A 2 25.64 -9.26 -16.39
CA GLY A 2 26.34 -9.95 -15.31
C GLY A 2 26.33 -9.15 -14.00
N ILE A 3 25.11 -8.91 -13.45
CA ILE A 3 25.00 -8.23 -12.16
C ILE A 3 25.12 -9.27 -11.06
N GLN A 4 26.12 -9.11 -10.20
CA GLN A 4 26.27 -9.93 -9.01
C GLN A 4 25.44 -9.35 -7.88
N VAL A 5 24.52 -10.15 -7.31
CA VAL A 5 23.64 -9.76 -6.23
C VAL A 5 23.98 -10.57 -4.98
N ASN A 6 24.24 -9.87 -3.88
CA ASN A 6 24.41 -10.47 -2.55
C ASN A 6 23.15 -10.25 -1.73
N LEU A 7 22.43 -11.33 -1.42
CA LEU A 7 21.23 -11.27 -0.60
C LEU A 7 21.60 -11.18 0.89
N ARG A 8 21.11 -10.15 1.57
CA ARG A 8 21.22 -9.98 3.02
C ARG A 8 19.87 -10.27 3.68
N GLN A 9 19.78 -11.35 4.41
CA GLN A 9 18.63 -11.63 5.25
C GLN A 9 18.89 -11.11 6.66
N ALA A 10 17.89 -10.45 7.26
CA ALA A 10 18.02 -9.87 8.60
C ALA A 10 16.72 -10.13 9.39
N GLU A 11 16.84 -10.10 10.72
CA GLU A 11 15.69 -10.07 11.62
C GLU A 11 14.89 -8.77 11.39
N ASN A 12 13.57 -8.82 11.63
CA ASN A 12 12.65 -7.74 11.22
C ASN A 12 13.05 -6.35 11.78
N LYS A 13 13.45 -6.26 13.06
CA LYS A 13 13.86 -4.97 13.64
C LYS A 13 15.15 -4.43 13.01
N VAL A 14 16.10 -5.30 12.73
CA VAL A 14 17.37 -4.95 12.07
C VAL A 14 17.08 -4.49 10.64
N TYR A 15 16.20 -5.18 9.92
CA TYR A 15 15.77 -4.81 8.58
C TYR A 15 15.09 -3.43 8.55
N LEU A 16 14.16 -3.16 9.47
CA LEU A 16 13.49 -1.85 9.55
C LEU A 16 14.45 -0.73 9.93
N ALA A 17 15.41 -0.99 10.82
CA ALA A 17 16.46 -0.03 11.17
C ALA A 17 17.37 0.29 9.99
N ALA A 18 17.79 -0.72 9.23
CA ALA A 18 18.59 -0.54 8.02
C ALA A 18 17.84 0.26 6.95
N GLN A 19 16.54 0.01 6.75
CA GLN A 19 15.73 0.83 5.85
C GLN A 19 15.64 2.30 6.29
N SER A 20 15.44 2.54 7.59
CA SER A 20 15.36 3.90 8.12
C SER A 20 16.69 4.64 8.05
N ALA A 21 17.80 3.92 8.13
CA ALA A 21 19.16 4.45 8.00
C ALA A 21 19.64 4.54 6.54
N LEU A 22 18.86 4.08 5.58
CA LEU A 22 19.23 3.94 4.16
C LEU A 22 20.47 3.05 3.95
N ASP A 23 20.69 2.06 4.84
CA ASP A 23 21.80 1.10 4.77
C ASP A 23 21.45 -0.08 3.85
N TYR A 24 21.23 0.22 2.58
CA TYR A 24 20.95 -0.77 1.54
C TYR A 24 21.17 -0.18 0.14
N HIS A 25 21.41 -1.04 -0.85
CA HIS A 25 21.40 -0.64 -2.26
C HIS A 25 20.00 -0.84 -2.87
N VAL A 26 19.40 -2.00 -2.62
CA VAL A 26 18.01 -2.33 -2.99
C VAL A 26 17.41 -3.07 -1.82
N THR A 27 16.19 -2.70 -1.45
CA THR A 27 15.45 -3.39 -0.39
C THR A 27 14.04 -3.72 -0.86
N ARG A 28 13.50 -4.84 -0.40
CA ARG A 28 12.09 -5.16 -0.60
C ARG A 28 11.26 -4.45 0.46
N SER A 29 10.14 -3.88 0.08
CA SER A 29 9.16 -3.35 1.03
C SER A 29 7.74 -3.72 0.61
N SER A 30 6.78 -3.52 1.49
CA SER A 30 5.36 -3.66 1.21
C SER A 30 4.56 -2.65 2.03
N TRP A 31 3.45 -2.21 1.49
CA TRP A 31 2.52 -1.32 2.15
C TRP A 31 1.09 -1.84 2.00
N ILE A 32 0.34 -1.81 3.07
CA ILE A 32 -1.09 -2.09 3.08
C ILE A 32 -1.78 -0.75 3.26
N GLY A 33 -2.76 -0.44 2.41
CA GLY A 33 -3.48 0.83 2.51
C GLY A 33 -4.24 0.95 3.82
N ASP A 34 -4.10 2.09 4.50
CA ASP A 34 -4.80 2.35 5.76
C ASP A 34 -6.27 2.75 5.53
N TYR A 35 -6.59 3.21 4.30
CA TYR A 35 -7.93 3.63 3.88
C TYR A 35 -8.10 3.49 2.36
N ASN A 36 -9.33 3.49 1.89
CA ASN A 36 -9.66 3.28 0.47
C ASN A 36 -9.49 4.57 -0.35
N ASP A 37 -8.25 5.01 -0.53
CA ASP A 37 -7.89 6.16 -1.37
C ASP A 37 -6.45 6.01 -1.88
N PRO A 38 -6.11 6.44 -3.12
CA PRO A 38 -4.75 6.38 -3.65
C PRO A 38 -3.71 7.11 -2.78
N ASN A 39 -4.13 8.14 -2.05
CA ASN A 39 -3.24 8.92 -1.22
C ASN A 39 -2.50 8.07 -0.18
N THR A 40 -3.11 7.02 0.37
CA THR A 40 -2.46 6.13 1.36
C THR A 40 -1.19 5.45 0.83
N PHE A 41 -1.04 5.35 -0.50
CA PHE A 41 0.13 4.78 -1.15
C PHE A 41 1.10 5.84 -1.68
N LEU A 42 0.61 7.04 -2.00
CA LEU A 42 1.40 8.06 -2.64
C LEU A 42 2.01 9.06 -1.65
N ASP A 43 1.28 9.45 -0.60
CA ASP A 43 1.78 10.44 0.34
C ASP A 43 3.00 9.96 1.15
N MET A 44 3.16 8.66 1.31
CA MET A 44 4.31 8.07 2.00
C MET A 44 5.66 8.38 1.32
N PHE A 45 5.68 8.73 0.03
CA PHE A 45 6.90 9.08 -0.71
C PHE A 45 7.16 10.59 -0.77
N MET A 46 6.34 11.41 -0.14
CA MET A 46 6.62 12.84 0.00
C MET A 46 7.95 13.07 0.74
N THR A 47 8.64 14.13 0.36
CA THR A 47 9.83 14.59 1.06
C THR A 47 9.52 14.80 2.54
N GLN A 48 10.36 14.28 3.43
CA GLN A 48 10.20 14.34 4.88
C GLN A 48 9.03 13.52 5.47
N ASN A 49 8.31 12.72 4.68
CA ASN A 49 7.38 11.77 5.26
C ASN A 49 8.14 10.66 6.02
N GLY A 50 7.76 10.38 7.26
CA GLY A 50 8.43 9.38 8.09
C GLY A 50 8.42 7.95 7.55
N ASN A 51 7.53 7.66 6.58
CA ASN A 51 7.48 6.38 5.88
C ASN A 51 8.31 6.35 4.60
N ASN A 52 8.81 7.50 4.15
CA ASN A 52 9.70 7.56 3.00
C ASN A 52 11.11 7.06 3.39
N ARG A 53 11.34 5.79 3.16
CA ARG A 53 12.62 5.12 3.45
C ARG A 53 13.46 4.92 2.19
N THR A 54 13.23 5.71 1.15
CA THR A 54 13.99 5.64 -0.10
C THR A 54 15.13 6.64 -0.17
N GLY A 55 15.12 7.67 0.68
CA GLY A 55 16.03 8.81 0.57
C GLY A 55 15.71 9.74 -0.60
N TRP A 56 14.68 9.44 -1.39
CA TRP A 56 14.25 10.24 -2.53
C TRP A 56 13.45 11.46 -2.09
N ALA A 57 13.63 12.58 -2.80
CA ALA A 57 12.91 13.80 -2.61
C ALA A 57 12.62 14.46 -3.97
N ASN A 58 11.39 14.95 -4.17
CA ASN A 58 11.01 15.61 -5.40
C ASN A 58 9.93 16.68 -5.12
N ALA A 59 10.26 17.95 -5.37
CA ALA A 59 9.37 19.07 -5.07
C ALA A 59 8.10 19.09 -5.94
N ASP A 60 8.18 18.63 -7.19
CA ASP A 60 7.02 18.55 -8.09
C ASP A 60 6.07 17.43 -7.65
N TYR A 61 6.62 16.30 -7.25
CA TYR A 61 5.84 15.23 -6.63
C TYR A 61 5.09 15.73 -5.41
N ASP A 62 5.80 16.32 -4.47
CA ASP A 62 5.21 16.87 -3.24
C ASP A 62 4.11 17.90 -3.53
N ARG A 63 4.33 18.76 -4.54
CA ARG A 63 3.34 19.75 -4.97
C ARG A 63 2.08 19.09 -5.53
N LEU A 64 2.22 18.03 -6.35
CA LEU A 64 1.10 17.30 -6.93
C LEU A 64 0.27 16.62 -5.84
N ILE A 65 0.92 15.97 -4.87
CA ILE A 65 0.21 15.32 -3.74
C ILE A 65 -0.55 16.36 -2.90
N ARG A 66 0.09 17.49 -2.57
CA ARG A 66 -0.59 18.58 -1.83
C ARG A 66 -1.79 19.15 -2.60
N LEU A 67 -1.66 19.35 -3.91
CA LEU A 67 -2.76 19.82 -4.75
C LEU A 67 -3.89 18.80 -4.84
N ALA A 68 -3.57 17.51 -4.98
CA ALA A 68 -4.57 16.45 -4.99
C ALA A 68 -5.36 16.42 -3.68
N ASN A 69 -4.67 16.55 -2.54
CA ASN A 69 -5.31 16.56 -1.22
C ASN A 69 -6.19 17.82 -0.98
N ALA A 70 -5.90 18.92 -1.66
CA ALA A 70 -6.71 20.15 -1.63
C ALA A 70 -7.83 20.19 -2.67
N THR A 71 -7.90 19.20 -3.59
CA THR A 71 -8.85 19.18 -4.70
C THR A 71 -10.08 18.35 -4.35
N THR A 72 -11.27 18.93 -4.45
CA THR A 72 -12.55 18.27 -4.19
C THR A 72 -13.15 17.58 -5.42
N ASP A 73 -12.78 18.00 -6.63
CA ASP A 73 -13.21 17.38 -7.89
C ASP A 73 -12.48 16.03 -8.06
N PRO A 74 -13.20 14.88 -8.08
CA PRO A 74 -12.58 13.57 -8.15
C PRO A 74 -11.76 13.32 -9.42
N ALA A 75 -12.21 13.84 -10.57
CA ALA A 75 -11.52 13.64 -11.84
C ALA A 75 -10.20 14.41 -11.88
N LYS A 76 -10.21 15.66 -11.45
CA LYS A 76 -9.01 16.47 -11.26
C LYS A 76 -8.04 15.85 -10.27
N ARG A 77 -8.54 15.42 -9.12
CA ARG A 77 -7.77 14.78 -8.06
C ARG A 77 -7.06 13.53 -8.57
N ASN A 78 -7.78 12.65 -9.26
CA ASN A 78 -7.19 11.46 -9.86
C ASN A 78 -6.14 11.77 -10.93
N GLY A 79 -6.34 12.84 -11.71
CA GLY A 79 -5.35 13.32 -12.66
C GLY A 79 -4.04 13.76 -12.00
N LEU A 80 -4.13 14.45 -10.85
CA LEU A 80 -2.96 14.88 -10.07
C LEU A 80 -2.21 13.67 -9.48
N PHE A 81 -2.94 12.67 -8.94
CA PHE A 81 -2.31 11.44 -8.45
C PHE A 81 -1.62 10.66 -9.56
N ARG A 82 -2.23 10.55 -10.75
CA ARG A 82 -1.58 9.92 -11.92
C ARG A 82 -0.29 10.61 -12.30
N SER A 83 -0.29 11.95 -12.31
CA SER A 83 0.92 12.72 -12.62
C SER A 83 2.02 12.47 -11.57
N ALA A 84 1.67 12.44 -10.30
CA ALA A 84 2.61 12.10 -9.23
C ALA A 84 3.14 10.66 -9.37
N GLU A 85 2.26 9.69 -9.63
CA GLU A 85 2.62 8.30 -9.86
C GLU A 85 3.57 8.14 -11.04
N THR A 86 3.37 8.89 -12.13
CA THR A 86 4.27 8.88 -13.29
C THR A 86 5.68 9.31 -12.89
N ILE A 87 5.84 10.36 -12.10
CA ILE A 87 7.14 10.78 -11.58
C ILE A 87 7.78 9.66 -10.75
N LEU A 88 6.99 9.04 -9.88
CA LEU A 88 7.48 8.04 -8.92
C LEU A 88 7.93 6.74 -9.59
N ILE A 89 7.14 6.19 -10.51
CA ILE A 89 7.33 4.83 -11.03
C ILE A 89 7.69 4.74 -12.52
N VAL A 90 7.78 5.88 -13.22
CA VAL A 90 8.18 5.92 -14.63
C VAL A 90 9.42 6.79 -14.81
N ASP A 91 9.38 8.03 -14.32
CA ASP A 91 10.43 9.00 -14.66
C ASP A 91 11.68 8.85 -13.78
N GLN A 92 11.51 8.63 -12.46
CA GLN A 92 12.61 8.64 -11.49
C GLN A 92 12.87 7.29 -10.80
N LEU A 93 11.90 6.43 -10.71
CA LEU A 93 12.03 5.04 -10.24
C LEU A 93 12.74 4.86 -8.88
N PRO A 94 12.49 5.69 -7.85
CA PRO A 94 13.01 5.40 -6.51
C PRO A 94 12.43 4.08 -5.96
N ILE A 95 11.31 3.64 -6.50
CA ILE A 95 10.69 2.34 -6.25
C ILE A 95 10.26 1.71 -7.58
N PHE A 96 10.13 0.37 -7.59
CA PHE A 96 9.48 -0.35 -8.68
C PHE A 96 8.50 -1.37 -8.11
N PRO A 97 7.19 -1.20 -8.38
CA PRO A 97 6.15 -2.12 -7.92
C PRO A 97 6.35 -3.51 -8.54
N LEU A 98 6.23 -4.57 -7.72
CA LEU A 98 6.37 -5.94 -8.19
C LEU A 98 5.01 -6.62 -8.38
N PHE A 99 4.11 -6.48 -7.41
CA PHE A 99 2.77 -7.05 -7.44
C PHE A 99 1.88 -6.41 -6.38
N PHE A 100 0.58 -6.56 -6.56
CA PHE A 100 -0.41 -6.20 -5.54
C PHE A 100 -0.70 -7.41 -4.67
N TYR A 101 -0.68 -7.19 -3.35
CA TYR A 101 -1.15 -8.19 -2.41
C TYR A 101 -2.67 -8.35 -2.52
N VAL A 102 -3.12 -9.59 -2.38
CA VAL A 102 -4.54 -9.93 -2.28
C VAL A 102 -4.78 -10.74 -1.02
N GLY A 103 -5.82 -10.43 -0.29
CA GLY A 103 -6.34 -11.29 0.76
C GLY A 103 -7.00 -12.53 0.15
N ILE A 104 -6.71 -13.70 0.68
CA ILE A 104 -7.33 -14.96 0.24
C ILE A 104 -8.15 -15.52 1.40
N ASN A 105 -9.47 -15.40 1.29
CA ASN A 105 -10.40 -15.94 2.26
C ASN A 105 -11.04 -17.22 1.70
N ILE A 106 -10.79 -18.35 2.34
CA ILE A 106 -11.30 -19.66 1.93
C ILE A 106 -12.45 -20.06 2.86
N TYR A 107 -13.65 -20.09 2.33
CA TYR A 107 -14.85 -20.49 3.07
C TYR A 107 -15.88 -21.10 2.14
N ARG A 108 -16.91 -21.72 2.69
CA ARG A 108 -18.05 -22.25 1.92
C ARG A 108 -19.16 -21.19 1.87
N PRO A 109 -19.34 -20.49 0.74
CA PRO A 109 -20.31 -19.39 0.66
C PRO A 109 -21.76 -19.84 0.80
N GLU A 110 -22.05 -21.12 0.55
CA GLU A 110 -23.37 -21.72 0.80
C GLU A 110 -23.66 -21.91 2.29
N ARG A 111 -22.62 -22.02 3.15
CA ARG A 111 -22.73 -22.24 4.59
C ARG A 111 -22.45 -21.02 5.44
N ILE A 112 -21.59 -20.13 4.95
CA ILE A 112 -21.09 -18.98 5.70
C ILE A 112 -21.50 -17.70 4.99
N GLY A 113 -22.03 -16.75 5.75
CA GLY A 113 -22.34 -15.39 5.31
C GLY A 113 -21.63 -14.34 6.15
N GLY A 114 -21.68 -13.08 5.71
CA GLY A 114 -21.10 -11.93 6.42
C GLY A 114 -19.64 -11.63 6.06
N ILE A 115 -19.07 -12.31 5.06
CA ILE A 115 -17.74 -12.01 4.53
C ILE A 115 -17.93 -11.19 3.25
N HIS A 116 -17.40 -9.95 3.25
CA HIS A 116 -17.50 -9.02 2.14
C HIS A 116 -16.11 -8.48 1.74
N PRO A 117 -15.77 -8.39 0.44
CA PRO A 117 -14.53 -7.80 -0.01
C PRO A 117 -14.37 -6.37 0.53
N ASN A 118 -13.20 -6.09 1.07
CA ASN A 118 -12.80 -4.73 1.47
C ASN A 118 -11.29 -4.60 1.40
N ILE A 119 -10.80 -3.34 1.26
CA ILE A 119 -9.37 -3.06 1.02
C ILE A 119 -8.46 -3.49 2.19
N LEU A 120 -8.98 -3.51 3.41
CA LEU A 120 -8.22 -3.90 4.60
C LEU A 120 -8.29 -5.39 4.89
N ASP A 121 -9.10 -6.15 4.14
CA ASP A 121 -9.39 -7.57 4.37
C ASP A 121 -9.83 -7.87 5.82
N ILE A 122 -10.57 -6.92 6.43
CA ILE A 122 -11.08 -7.04 7.78
C ILE A 122 -12.47 -7.66 7.75
N HIS A 123 -12.63 -8.80 8.42
CA HIS A 123 -13.89 -9.54 8.55
C HIS A 123 -14.23 -9.74 10.03
N PRO A 124 -14.99 -8.81 10.65
CA PRO A 124 -15.38 -8.94 12.06
C PRO A 124 -16.12 -10.24 12.29
N ILE A 125 -15.69 -11.02 13.26
CA ILE A 125 -16.34 -12.32 13.62
C ILE A 125 -17.80 -12.11 13.95
N SER A 126 -18.18 -10.99 14.56
CA SER A 126 -19.56 -10.63 14.87
C SER A 126 -20.46 -10.47 13.64
N ALA A 127 -19.90 -10.22 12.45
CA ALA A 127 -20.62 -10.12 11.19
C ALA A 127 -20.77 -11.48 10.48
N ILE A 128 -19.94 -12.46 10.84
CA ILE A 128 -19.91 -13.79 10.21
C ILE A 128 -21.02 -14.66 10.84
N TYR A 129 -21.79 -15.32 10.00
CA TYR A 129 -22.88 -16.19 10.46
C TYR A 129 -22.98 -17.47 9.64
N SER A 130 -23.54 -18.53 10.28
CA SER A 130 -23.88 -19.77 9.59
C SER A 130 -25.24 -19.62 8.89
N LYS A 131 -25.30 -19.99 7.62
CA LYS A 131 -26.54 -20.03 6.84
C LYS A 131 -27.40 -21.27 7.13
N GLU A 132 -26.80 -22.28 7.75
CA GLU A 132 -27.48 -23.56 8.07
C GLU A 132 -28.38 -23.47 9.33
N ASN A 133 -28.24 -22.41 10.13
CA ASN A 133 -29.05 -22.23 11.33
C ASN A 133 -29.99 -21.03 11.22
N PRO A 134 -31.28 -21.26 10.85
CA PRO A 134 -32.27 -20.17 10.77
C PRO A 134 -32.55 -19.49 12.12
N ALA A 135 -32.19 -20.11 13.26
CA ALA A 135 -32.38 -19.55 14.59
C ALA A 135 -31.36 -18.48 14.98
N ALA A 136 -30.26 -18.32 14.24
CA ALA A 136 -29.22 -17.30 14.47
C ALA A 136 -29.60 -15.90 13.90
N LYS A 137 -30.80 -15.74 13.34
CA LYS A 137 -31.33 -14.50 12.77
C LYS A 137 -32.29 -13.75 13.70
N LYS A 138 -32.13 -13.89 15.04
CA LYS A 138 -32.91 -13.10 16.00
C LYS A 138 -32.04 -12.13 16.76
#